data_5cafcf55ee3c5c4d03d450275f615821
#
_entry.id   5cafcf55ee3c5c4d03d450275f615821
#
_cell.length_a   1.000
_cell.length_b   1.000
_cell.length_c   1.000
_cell.angle_alpha   90.00
_cell.angle_beta   90.00
_cell.angle_gamma   90.00
#
_symmetry.space_group_name_H-M   'P 1'
#
loop_
_entity.id
_entity.type
_entity.pdbx_description
1 polymer ?
#
loop_
_entity_poly.entity_id
_entity_poly.type
_entity_poly.pdbx_seq_one_letter_code
_entity_poly.pdbx_strand_id
1 'polypeptide(L)'
;EIRLSLVGSEMCIRDSLSNWLNHVSNPDGIITPDDAARINQLLNVVEDSLGIEVAVVAVNSIGDQDARMFATDLFKHWGLGQKSKDNGLLIQLVTEPSQRSVVFETGYGIEGVLPDAICYRLQQRYMMPDLKAGDYSAGMLKGVMAVTKYLMSSDYERAGMTGNRTSSSSDDDFMWIFVVGIIGMIGFSAFIAYLKYRPKVCPRCGKKTFVYMGKQVIRDATSF
;
A
#
# COMPACT_ATOMS: atom_id res chain seq x y z
N GLU A 1 -30.83 33.64 0.34
CA GLU A 1 -29.65 34.50 0.12
C GLU A 1 -28.62 34.24 1.21
N ILE A 2 -27.87 33.16 1.10
CA ILE A 2 -26.74 32.88 1.97
C ILE A 2 -25.52 33.37 1.24
N ARG A 3 -25.15 34.61 1.49
CA ARG A 3 -23.81 35.11 1.20
C ARG A 3 -22.86 34.46 2.20
N LEU A 4 -22.31 33.31 1.86
CA LEU A 4 -21.11 32.83 2.51
C LEU A 4 -19.99 33.78 2.13
N SER A 5 -19.57 34.57 3.08
CA SER A 5 -18.34 35.35 3.04
C SER A 5 -17.17 34.35 3.12
N LEU A 6 -16.84 33.74 2.01
CA LEU A 6 -15.57 33.04 1.83
C LEU A 6 -14.53 34.10 1.46
N VAL A 7 -14.07 34.78 2.48
CA VAL A 7 -12.96 35.75 2.39
C VAL A 7 -11.69 34.97 2.66
N GLY A 8 -10.90 34.70 1.61
CA GLY A 8 -9.57 34.12 1.78
C GLY A 8 -9.13 33.26 0.61
N SER A 9 -8.25 32.35 0.89
CA SER A 9 -7.58 31.46 -0.03
C SER A 9 -8.51 30.60 -0.92
N GLU A 10 -9.70 30.28 -0.45
CA GLU A 10 -10.67 29.43 -1.17
C GLU A 10 -11.15 30.05 -2.50
N MET A 11 -11.34 31.37 -2.54
CA MET A 11 -11.76 32.05 -3.76
C MET A 11 -10.63 32.14 -4.78
N CYS A 12 -9.38 32.29 -4.33
CA CYS A 12 -8.20 32.28 -5.19
C CYS A 12 -7.91 30.89 -5.78
N ILE A 13 -8.22 29.81 -5.06
CA ILE A 13 -8.04 28.45 -5.55
C ILE A 13 -9.00 28.15 -6.70
N ARG A 14 -10.26 28.56 -6.58
CA ARG A 14 -11.28 28.36 -7.62
C ARG A 14 -10.95 29.09 -8.92
N ASP A 15 -10.36 30.26 -8.82
CA ASP A 15 -10.09 31.12 -9.97
C ASP A 15 -8.70 30.87 -10.60
N SER A 16 -7.77 30.25 -9.86
CA SER A 16 -6.35 30.16 -10.27
C SER A 16 -6.07 29.10 -11.34
N LEU A 17 -6.97 28.14 -11.59
CA LEU A 17 -6.87 27.17 -12.67
C LEU A 17 -7.55 27.62 -13.97
N SER A 18 -7.97 28.87 -14.08
CA SER A 18 -8.51 29.42 -15.34
C SER A 18 -7.47 29.48 -16.47
N ASN A 19 -6.21 29.21 -16.20
CA ASN A 19 -5.15 29.08 -17.19
C ASN A 19 -4.86 27.61 -17.45
N TRP A 20 -5.42 27.04 -18.48
CA TRP A 20 -5.25 25.68 -19.01
C TRP A 20 -3.80 25.24 -19.29
N LEU A 21 -2.83 26.09 -19.01
CA LEU A 21 -1.40 25.83 -19.15
C LEU A 21 -0.71 25.45 -17.85
N ASN A 22 -1.41 25.52 -16.71
CA ASN A 22 -0.84 25.24 -15.40
C ASN A 22 -1.65 24.17 -14.67
N HIS A 23 -1.08 22.99 -14.53
CA HIS A 23 -1.67 21.89 -13.77
C HIS A 23 -1.56 22.09 -12.25
N VAL A 24 -0.74 23.05 -11.79
CA VAL A 24 -0.42 23.24 -10.36
C VAL A 24 -1.04 24.53 -9.83
N SER A 25 -1.93 24.39 -8.84
CA SER A 25 -2.42 25.49 -8.01
C SER A 25 -1.74 25.45 -6.65
N ASN A 26 -0.92 26.47 -6.36
CA ASN A 26 -0.08 26.53 -5.18
C ASN A 26 -0.08 27.96 -4.58
N PRO A 27 -1.24 28.45 -4.12
CA PRO A 27 -1.37 29.83 -3.65
C PRO A 27 -0.51 30.14 -2.42
N ASP A 28 -0.28 29.13 -1.57
CA ASP A 28 0.46 29.28 -0.33
C ASP A 28 1.97 29.02 -0.46
N GLY A 29 2.45 28.75 -1.67
CA GLY A 29 3.88 28.53 -1.93
C GLY A 29 4.46 27.25 -1.27
N ILE A 30 3.63 26.24 -1.04
CA ILE A 30 4.02 24.97 -0.41
C ILE A 30 4.97 24.18 -1.31
N ILE A 31 4.68 24.16 -2.60
CA ILE A 31 5.50 23.54 -3.64
C ILE A 31 6.49 24.59 -4.14
N THR A 32 7.78 24.23 -4.21
CA THR A 32 8.78 25.15 -4.74
C THR A 32 8.53 25.46 -6.24
N PRO A 33 8.90 26.63 -6.74
CA PRO A 33 8.70 26.98 -8.16
C PRO A 33 9.35 25.97 -9.12
N ASP A 34 10.52 25.45 -8.76
CA ASP A 34 11.25 24.46 -9.57
C ASP A 34 10.50 23.13 -9.64
N ASP A 35 9.96 22.65 -8.52
CA ASP A 35 9.18 21.42 -8.48
C ASP A 35 7.82 21.61 -9.15
N ALA A 36 7.18 22.76 -9.00
CA ALA A 36 5.94 23.09 -9.71
C ALA A 36 6.15 23.08 -11.24
N ALA A 37 7.27 23.64 -11.72
CA ALA A 37 7.61 23.60 -13.13
C ALA A 37 7.82 22.15 -13.63
N ARG A 38 8.51 21.30 -12.83
CA ARG A 38 8.70 19.87 -13.15
C ARG A 38 7.37 19.11 -13.16
N ILE A 39 6.51 19.37 -12.19
CA ILE A 39 5.17 18.77 -12.12
C ILE A 39 4.38 19.14 -13.38
N ASN A 40 4.35 20.42 -13.76
CA ASN A 40 3.68 20.87 -14.98
C ASN A 40 4.20 20.17 -16.23
N GLN A 41 5.52 20.02 -16.39
CA GLN A 41 6.10 19.29 -17.52
C GLN A 41 5.67 17.82 -17.58
N LEU A 42 5.65 17.13 -16.43
CA LEU A 42 5.22 15.74 -16.34
C LEU A 42 3.73 15.60 -16.70
N LEU A 43 2.90 16.48 -16.20
CA LEU A 43 1.45 16.42 -16.41
C LEU A 43 1.06 16.80 -17.84
N ASN A 44 1.76 17.74 -18.48
CA ASN A 44 1.60 18.01 -19.92
C ASN A 44 1.87 16.73 -20.75
N VAL A 45 2.90 15.94 -20.41
CA VAL A 45 3.17 14.69 -21.13
C VAL A 45 2.05 13.66 -20.91
N VAL A 46 1.46 13.59 -19.71
CA VAL A 46 0.32 12.69 -19.43
C VAL A 46 -0.90 13.12 -20.24
N GLU A 47 -1.20 14.42 -20.27
CA GLU A 47 -2.33 14.94 -21.01
C GLU A 47 -2.17 14.73 -22.52
N ASP A 48 -1.01 15.06 -23.07
CA ASP A 48 -0.71 14.90 -24.51
C ASP A 48 -0.72 13.43 -24.95
N SER A 49 -0.23 12.51 -24.10
CA SER A 49 -0.08 11.09 -24.46
C SER A 49 -1.31 10.25 -24.19
N LEU A 50 -2.02 10.52 -23.09
CA LEU A 50 -3.13 9.71 -22.59
C LEU A 50 -4.46 10.47 -22.64
N GLY A 51 -4.44 11.77 -22.81
CA GLY A 51 -5.60 12.64 -22.75
C GLY A 51 -6.21 12.71 -21.34
N ILE A 52 -5.45 12.38 -20.29
CA ILE A 52 -5.89 12.44 -18.90
C ILE A 52 -5.59 13.84 -18.37
N GLU A 53 -6.61 14.54 -17.90
CA GLU A 53 -6.46 15.85 -17.28
C GLU A 53 -6.12 15.70 -15.79
N VAL A 54 -4.95 16.20 -15.38
CA VAL A 54 -4.49 16.11 -14.00
C VAL A 54 -4.29 17.49 -13.42
N ALA A 55 -4.86 17.74 -12.24
CA ALA A 55 -4.63 18.95 -11.47
C ALA A 55 -4.00 18.64 -10.11
N VAL A 56 -3.09 19.50 -9.68
CA VAL A 56 -2.40 19.42 -8.39
C VAL A 56 -2.71 20.68 -7.59
N VAL A 57 -3.15 20.49 -6.35
CA VAL A 57 -3.48 21.57 -5.43
C VAL A 57 -2.71 21.40 -4.14
N ALA A 58 -2.02 22.46 -3.70
CA ALA A 58 -1.36 22.48 -2.41
C ALA A 58 -1.78 23.75 -1.66
N VAL A 59 -2.45 23.55 -0.53
CA VAL A 59 -2.97 24.64 0.31
C VAL A 59 -2.64 24.40 1.77
N ASN A 60 -2.50 25.49 2.53
CA ASN A 60 -2.32 25.37 3.96
C ASN A 60 -3.59 24.94 4.65
N SER A 61 -4.71 25.58 4.35
CA SER A 61 -5.98 25.32 5.02
C SER A 61 -7.15 25.37 4.05
N ILE A 62 -8.16 24.59 4.34
CA ILE A 62 -9.45 24.55 3.61
C ILE A 62 -10.63 25.03 4.49
N GLY A 63 -10.34 25.78 5.57
CA GLY A 63 -11.35 26.19 6.54
C GLY A 63 -11.87 25.02 7.36
N ASP A 64 -13.15 25.00 7.66
CA ASP A 64 -13.82 23.94 8.45
C ASP A 64 -14.32 22.77 7.59
N GLN A 65 -13.91 22.67 6.33
CA GLN A 65 -14.39 21.66 5.40
C GLN A 65 -13.63 20.33 5.56
N ASP A 66 -14.32 19.24 5.26
CA ASP A 66 -13.67 17.94 5.10
C ASP A 66 -12.82 17.91 3.82
N ALA A 67 -11.60 17.40 3.91
CA ALA A 67 -10.66 17.43 2.80
C ALA A 67 -11.13 16.66 1.56
N ARG A 68 -11.88 15.57 1.75
CA ARG A 68 -12.43 14.78 0.65
C ARG A 68 -13.61 15.49 -0.01
N MET A 69 -14.49 16.06 0.80
CA MET A 69 -15.62 16.84 0.27
C MET A 69 -15.11 18.05 -0.52
N PHE A 70 -14.12 18.76 0.02
CA PHE A 70 -13.49 19.89 -0.67
C PHE A 70 -12.86 19.46 -2.00
N ALA A 71 -12.12 18.33 -2.03
CA ALA A 71 -11.53 17.80 -3.27
C ALA A 71 -12.60 17.47 -4.32
N THR A 72 -13.69 16.80 -3.89
CA THR A 72 -14.80 16.45 -4.80
C THR A 72 -15.50 17.69 -5.36
N ASP A 73 -15.74 18.71 -4.52
CA ASP A 73 -16.35 19.97 -4.96
C ASP A 73 -15.45 20.75 -5.90
N LEU A 74 -14.14 20.78 -5.59
CA LEU A 74 -13.15 21.42 -6.45
C LEU A 74 -13.02 20.72 -7.80
N PHE A 75 -12.96 19.38 -7.81
CA PHE A 75 -12.94 18.56 -9.02
C PHE A 75 -14.11 18.86 -9.95
N LYS A 76 -15.32 18.92 -9.37
CA LYS A 76 -16.56 19.25 -10.11
C LYS A 76 -16.57 20.69 -10.58
N HIS A 77 -16.11 21.63 -9.74
CA HIS A 77 -16.10 23.05 -10.05
C HIS A 77 -15.16 23.36 -11.24
N TRP A 78 -13.99 22.75 -11.25
CA TRP A 78 -13.05 22.88 -12.35
C TRP A 78 -13.44 22.09 -13.59
N GLY A 79 -14.35 21.13 -13.44
CA GLY A 79 -14.79 20.26 -14.51
C GLY A 79 -13.66 19.41 -15.07
N LEU A 80 -12.79 18.91 -14.15
CA LEU A 80 -11.65 18.09 -14.54
C LEU A 80 -12.09 16.82 -15.27
N GLY A 81 -11.42 16.55 -16.38
CA GLY A 81 -11.73 15.45 -17.27
C GLY A 81 -12.69 15.85 -18.40
N GLN A 82 -12.46 15.25 -19.56
CA GLN A 82 -13.33 15.50 -20.72
C GLN A 82 -14.73 14.97 -20.44
N LYS A 83 -15.77 15.78 -20.65
CA LYS A 83 -17.19 15.47 -20.37
C LYS A 83 -17.70 14.13 -20.94
N SER A 84 -17.05 13.62 -21.99
CA SER A 84 -17.40 12.34 -22.61
C SER A 84 -16.62 11.15 -22.08
N LYS A 85 -15.53 11.39 -21.30
CA LYS A 85 -14.58 10.35 -20.87
C LYS A 85 -14.43 10.30 -19.35
N ASP A 86 -14.78 11.38 -18.62
CA ASP A 86 -14.60 11.53 -17.17
C ASP A 86 -13.19 11.13 -16.70
N ASN A 87 -12.15 11.51 -17.48
CA ASN A 87 -10.77 11.11 -17.34
C ASN A 87 -9.91 12.14 -16.60
N GLY A 88 -10.47 12.73 -15.55
CA GLY A 88 -9.78 13.70 -14.69
C GLY A 88 -9.13 13.05 -13.46
N LEU A 89 -8.08 13.69 -12.95
CA LEU A 89 -7.45 13.37 -11.67
C LEU A 89 -7.12 14.66 -10.92
N LEU A 90 -7.55 14.77 -9.67
CA LEU A 90 -7.14 15.83 -8.75
C LEU A 90 -6.25 15.24 -7.66
N ILE A 91 -5.09 15.85 -7.43
CA ILE A 91 -4.18 15.53 -6.33
C ILE A 91 -4.14 16.74 -5.39
N GLN A 92 -4.76 16.63 -4.23
CA GLN A 92 -4.85 17.71 -3.24
C GLN A 92 -3.97 17.42 -2.03
N LEU A 93 -3.21 18.43 -1.60
CA LEU A 93 -2.47 18.44 -0.34
C LEU A 93 -2.99 19.55 0.56
N VAL A 94 -3.34 19.23 1.79
CA VAL A 94 -3.63 20.17 2.87
C VAL A 94 -2.55 20.02 3.94
N THR A 95 -1.93 21.13 4.36
CA THR A 95 -0.80 21.07 5.30
C THR A 95 -1.17 21.47 6.73
N GLU A 96 -2.33 22.09 6.96
CA GLU A 96 -2.84 22.44 8.29
C GLU A 96 -2.79 21.23 9.23
N PRO A 97 -2.13 21.32 10.41
CA PRO A 97 -1.96 20.16 11.30
C PRO A 97 -3.24 19.44 11.70
N SER A 98 -4.33 20.21 11.84
CA SER A 98 -5.66 19.68 12.22
C SER A 98 -6.35 18.90 11.09
N GLN A 99 -6.00 19.19 9.84
CA GLN A 99 -6.65 18.67 8.62
C GLN A 99 -5.65 18.07 7.63
N ARG A 100 -4.40 17.87 8.06
CA ARG A 100 -3.33 17.42 7.19
C ARG A 100 -3.70 16.14 6.44
N SER A 101 -3.76 16.23 5.12
CA SER A 101 -4.20 15.13 4.28
C SER A 101 -3.70 15.27 2.86
N VAL A 102 -3.60 14.11 2.20
CA VAL A 102 -3.45 14.01 0.74
C VAL A 102 -4.68 13.29 0.21
N VAL A 103 -5.37 13.88 -0.72
CA VAL A 103 -6.57 13.33 -1.35
C VAL A 103 -6.31 13.20 -2.85
N PHE A 104 -6.63 12.03 -3.39
CA PHE A 104 -6.74 11.81 -4.82
C PHE A 104 -8.22 11.66 -5.14
N GLU A 105 -8.70 12.47 -6.06
CA GLU A 105 -10.06 12.38 -6.59
C GLU A 105 -9.96 12.01 -8.07
N THR A 106 -10.53 10.86 -8.42
CA THR A 106 -10.46 10.29 -9.78
C THR A 106 -11.80 10.39 -10.46
N GLY A 107 -11.81 10.79 -11.72
CA GLY A 107 -12.99 10.68 -12.56
C GLY A 107 -13.28 9.22 -12.91
N TYR A 108 -14.56 8.93 -13.15
CA TYR A 108 -15.04 7.58 -13.39
C TYR A 108 -14.33 6.87 -14.56
N GLY A 109 -13.90 7.63 -15.57
CA GLY A 109 -13.21 7.08 -16.74
C GLY A 109 -11.80 6.55 -16.49
N ILE A 110 -11.16 6.94 -15.38
CA ILE A 110 -9.82 6.44 -15.04
C ILE A 110 -9.80 5.48 -13.83
N GLU A 111 -10.93 5.28 -13.15
CA GLU A 111 -11.03 4.36 -12.01
C GLU A 111 -10.61 2.93 -12.36
N GLY A 112 -10.86 2.48 -13.60
CA GLY A 112 -10.42 1.16 -14.07
C GLY A 112 -8.91 1.02 -14.18
N VAL A 113 -8.17 2.12 -14.38
CA VAL A 113 -6.72 2.15 -14.49
C VAL A 113 -6.08 2.57 -13.18
N LEU A 114 -6.66 3.56 -12.50
CA LEU A 114 -6.16 4.13 -11.26
C LEU A 114 -7.23 4.07 -10.15
N PRO A 115 -7.58 2.88 -9.66
CA PRO A 115 -8.55 2.75 -8.57
C PRO A 115 -7.98 3.27 -7.24
N ASP A 116 -8.87 3.59 -6.29
CA ASP A 116 -8.53 4.14 -4.96
C ASP A 116 -7.44 3.37 -4.23
N ALA A 117 -7.46 2.04 -4.32
CA ALA A 117 -6.45 1.19 -3.68
C ALA A 117 -5.05 1.43 -4.24
N ILE A 118 -4.93 1.75 -5.53
CA ILE A 118 -3.68 2.10 -6.17
C ILE A 118 -3.25 3.51 -5.77
N CYS A 119 -4.17 4.48 -5.80
CA CYS A 119 -3.94 5.84 -5.31
C CYS A 119 -3.37 5.82 -3.90
N TYR A 120 -3.99 5.07 -2.99
CA TYR A 120 -3.53 4.92 -1.61
C TYR A 120 -2.11 4.33 -1.52
N ARG A 121 -1.80 3.29 -2.31
CA ARG A 121 -0.45 2.67 -2.32
C ARG A 121 0.61 3.63 -2.85
N LEU A 122 0.31 4.39 -3.90
CA LEU A 122 1.21 5.40 -4.45
C LEU A 122 1.48 6.50 -3.43
N GLN A 123 0.44 6.99 -2.74
CA GLN A 123 0.57 7.95 -1.65
C GLN A 123 1.49 7.41 -0.54
N GLN A 124 1.19 6.23 0.00
CA GLN A 124 1.94 5.66 1.12
C GLN A 124 3.41 5.41 0.78
N ARG A 125 3.69 4.96 -0.44
CA ARG A 125 5.05 4.58 -0.84
C ARG A 125 5.92 5.75 -1.27
N TYR A 126 5.35 6.71 -2.00
CA TYR A 126 6.13 7.75 -2.67
C TYR A 126 5.96 9.15 -2.08
N MET A 127 4.81 9.44 -1.44
CA MET A 127 4.55 10.76 -0.86
C MET A 127 4.77 10.79 0.63
N MET A 128 4.20 9.84 1.37
CA MET A 128 4.16 9.87 2.83
C MET A 128 5.53 9.96 3.53
N PRO A 129 6.63 9.36 3.04
CA PRO A 129 7.94 9.52 3.68
C PRO A 129 8.39 10.98 3.77
N ASP A 130 8.30 11.73 2.67
CA ASP A 130 8.71 13.14 2.60
C ASP A 130 7.69 14.05 3.30
N LEU A 131 6.39 13.81 3.11
CA LEU A 131 5.34 14.58 3.76
C LEU A 131 5.41 14.49 5.29
N LYS A 132 5.72 13.31 5.84
CA LYS A 132 5.94 13.12 7.29
C LYS A 132 7.21 13.81 7.77
N ALA A 133 8.23 13.92 6.93
CA ALA A 133 9.44 14.65 7.21
C ALA A 133 9.26 16.19 7.11
N GLY A 134 8.09 16.64 6.61
CA GLY A 134 7.79 18.06 6.41
C GLY A 134 8.25 18.60 5.05
N ASP A 135 8.82 17.78 4.20
CA ASP A 135 9.18 18.15 2.83
C ASP A 135 8.00 17.93 1.88
N TYR A 136 7.09 18.90 1.91
CA TYR A 136 5.86 18.83 1.13
C TYR A 136 6.10 18.92 -0.37
N SER A 137 7.08 19.74 -0.79
CA SER A 137 7.42 19.93 -2.21
C SER A 137 7.95 18.64 -2.83
N ALA A 138 8.96 18.04 -2.20
CA ALA A 138 9.50 16.76 -2.67
C ALA A 138 8.47 15.63 -2.62
N GLY A 139 7.62 15.58 -1.58
CA GLY A 139 6.54 14.61 -1.47
C GLY A 139 5.54 14.69 -2.61
N MET A 140 5.12 15.91 -2.98
CA MET A 140 4.21 16.14 -4.11
C MET A 140 4.86 15.79 -5.44
N LEU A 141 6.10 16.23 -5.69
CA LEU A 141 6.83 15.89 -6.90
C LEU A 141 6.99 14.36 -7.08
N LYS A 142 7.44 13.65 -6.04
CA LYS A 142 7.59 12.19 -6.10
C LYS A 142 6.26 11.48 -6.30
N GLY A 143 5.19 11.99 -5.70
CA GLY A 143 3.83 11.47 -5.90
C GLY A 143 3.38 11.59 -7.35
N VAL A 144 3.51 12.78 -7.93
CA VAL A 144 3.16 13.02 -9.34
C VAL A 144 4.02 12.19 -10.27
N MET A 145 5.34 12.10 -10.03
CA MET A 145 6.22 11.22 -10.80
C MET A 145 5.77 9.76 -10.76
N ALA A 146 5.37 9.27 -9.58
CA ALA A 146 4.90 7.91 -9.41
C ALA A 146 3.57 7.66 -10.14
N VAL A 147 2.63 8.60 -10.07
CA VAL A 147 1.36 8.55 -10.80
C VAL A 147 1.59 8.57 -12.31
N THR A 148 2.40 9.51 -12.81
CA THR A 148 2.76 9.60 -14.22
C THR A 148 3.39 8.31 -14.73
N LYS A 149 4.37 7.80 -14.00
CA LYS A 149 5.01 6.52 -14.34
C LYS A 149 4.00 5.37 -14.34
N TYR A 150 3.09 5.33 -13.38
CA TYR A 150 2.05 4.31 -13.30
C TYR A 150 1.09 4.38 -14.49
N LEU A 151 0.60 5.56 -14.83
CA LEU A 151 -0.33 5.75 -15.95
C LEU A 151 0.31 5.41 -17.31
N MET A 152 1.59 5.73 -17.49
CA MET A 152 2.33 5.50 -18.74
C MET A 152 2.92 4.10 -18.87
N SER A 153 2.92 3.29 -17.80
CA SER A 153 3.52 1.95 -17.81
C SER A 153 2.58 0.88 -18.35
N SER A 154 3.15 -0.22 -18.84
CA SER A 154 2.40 -1.41 -19.21
C SER A 154 1.79 -2.10 -17.98
N ASP A 155 0.79 -2.99 -18.20
CA ASP A 155 0.15 -3.70 -17.09
C ASP A 155 1.12 -4.55 -16.26
N TYR A 156 2.17 -5.08 -16.90
CA TYR A 156 3.23 -5.82 -16.21
C TYR A 156 4.05 -4.93 -15.27
N GLU A 157 4.44 -3.74 -15.73
CA GLU A 157 5.18 -2.78 -14.91
C GLU A 157 4.30 -2.17 -13.82
N ARG A 158 2.99 -1.94 -14.09
CA ARG A 158 2.01 -1.49 -13.09
C ARG A 158 1.92 -2.46 -11.92
N ALA A 159 1.84 -3.76 -12.17
CA ALA A 159 1.85 -4.79 -11.13
C ALA A 159 3.10 -4.71 -10.24
N GLY A 160 4.27 -4.42 -10.82
CA GLY A 160 5.52 -4.20 -10.10
C GLY A 160 5.54 -2.93 -9.24
N MET A 161 4.93 -1.84 -9.70
CA MET A 161 4.88 -0.57 -8.95
C MET A 161 3.91 -0.61 -7.78
N THR A 162 2.81 -1.34 -7.89
CA THR A 162 1.83 -1.48 -6.81
C THR A 162 2.29 -2.40 -5.70
N GLY A 163 3.47 -3.05 -5.92
CA GLY A 163 4.13 -3.78 -4.85
C GLY A 163 3.29 -4.89 -4.28
N ASN A 164 2.65 -5.69 -5.12
CA ASN A 164 2.39 -7.06 -4.78
C ASN A 164 3.71 -7.86 -5.01
N ARG A 165 4.80 -7.34 -4.45
CA ARG A 165 5.75 -8.25 -3.83
C ARG A 165 4.98 -8.77 -2.62
N THR A 166 4.25 -9.86 -2.79
CA THR A 166 4.26 -10.89 -1.78
C THR A 166 5.73 -10.97 -1.41
N SER A 167 6.05 -10.43 -0.26
CA SER A 167 7.33 -10.65 0.37
C SER A 167 7.41 -12.17 0.55
N SER A 168 7.98 -12.85 -0.43
CA SER A 168 8.33 -14.26 -0.36
C SER A 168 9.50 -14.50 0.61
N SER A 169 9.69 -13.59 1.56
CA SER A 169 10.72 -13.68 2.58
C SER A 169 10.19 -13.94 3.99
N SER A 170 8.86 -13.94 4.22
CA SER A 170 8.30 -14.32 5.53
C SER A 170 7.48 -15.61 5.48
N ASP A 171 6.94 -16.00 4.32
CA ASP A 171 6.20 -17.26 4.18
C ASP A 171 7.14 -18.46 4.07
N ASP A 172 8.33 -18.31 3.47
CA ASP A 172 9.34 -19.36 3.40
C ASP A 172 9.97 -19.63 4.78
N ASP A 173 10.20 -18.59 5.59
CA ASP A 173 10.70 -18.75 6.95
C ASP A 173 9.64 -19.39 7.87
N PHE A 174 8.37 -19.07 7.67
CA PHE A 174 7.29 -19.65 8.45
C PHE A 174 7.01 -21.10 8.03
N MET A 175 7.02 -21.40 6.73
CA MET A 175 6.94 -22.78 6.21
C MET A 175 8.10 -23.63 6.69
N TRP A 176 9.32 -23.09 6.72
CA TRP A 176 10.50 -23.80 7.24
C TRP A 176 10.36 -24.17 8.72
N ILE A 177 9.82 -23.28 9.54
CA ILE A 177 9.55 -23.54 10.97
C ILE A 177 8.55 -24.68 11.13
N PHE A 178 7.48 -24.73 10.32
CA PHE A 178 6.53 -25.85 10.32
C PHE A 178 7.16 -27.15 9.88
N VAL A 179 7.97 -27.15 8.82
CA VAL A 179 8.67 -28.35 8.33
C VAL A 179 9.65 -28.88 9.37
N VAL A 180 10.45 -28.02 10.01
CA VAL A 180 11.36 -28.39 11.08
C VAL A 180 10.59 -28.89 12.32
N GLY A 181 9.47 -28.28 12.66
CA GLY A 181 8.60 -28.71 13.75
C GLY A 181 8.01 -30.11 13.53
N ILE A 182 7.54 -30.40 12.32
CA ILE A 182 7.01 -31.73 11.93
C ILE A 182 8.12 -32.79 11.96
N ILE A 183 9.29 -32.50 11.39
CA ILE A 183 10.45 -33.40 11.43
C ILE A 183 10.89 -33.66 12.87
N GLY A 184 10.91 -32.62 13.71
CA GLY A 184 11.20 -32.72 15.13
C GLY A 184 10.20 -33.62 15.87
N MET A 185 8.90 -33.48 15.57
CA MET A 185 7.86 -34.33 16.21
C MET A 185 7.96 -35.80 15.78
N ILE A 186 8.23 -36.03 14.47
CA ILE A 186 8.46 -37.40 13.97
C ILE A 186 9.72 -38.00 14.56
N GLY A 187 10.82 -37.25 14.63
CA GLY A 187 12.07 -37.67 15.26
C GLY A 187 11.90 -37.97 16.75
N PHE A 188 11.16 -37.12 17.46
CA PHE A 188 10.89 -37.32 18.89
C PHE A 188 10.00 -38.54 19.15
N SER A 189 8.97 -38.78 18.32
CA SER A 189 8.13 -39.96 18.44
C SER A 189 8.91 -41.26 18.14
N ALA A 190 9.78 -41.24 17.12
CA ALA A 190 10.68 -42.34 16.82
C ALA A 190 11.69 -42.59 17.92
N PHE A 191 12.20 -41.52 18.58
CA PHE A 191 13.11 -41.60 19.70
C PHE A 191 12.43 -42.22 20.94
N ILE A 192 11.19 -41.81 21.24
CA ILE A 192 10.42 -42.46 22.33
C ILE A 192 10.13 -43.92 22.02
N ALA A 193 9.76 -44.24 20.78
CA ALA A 193 9.60 -45.64 20.36
C ALA A 193 10.90 -46.43 20.50
N TYR A 194 12.02 -45.85 20.07
CA TYR A 194 13.35 -46.47 20.26
C TYR A 194 13.68 -46.70 21.73
N LEU A 195 13.43 -45.77 22.64
CA LEU A 195 13.63 -45.95 24.07
C LEU A 195 12.72 -47.04 24.67
N LYS A 196 11.47 -47.14 24.18
CA LYS A 196 10.48 -48.14 24.63
C LYS A 196 10.81 -49.54 24.15
N TYR A 197 11.40 -49.67 22.95
CA TYR A 197 11.76 -50.98 22.36
C TYR A 197 13.25 -51.31 22.48
N ARG A 198 14.04 -50.58 23.31
CA ARG A 198 15.43 -50.93 23.58
C ARG A 198 15.50 -52.34 24.16
N PRO A 199 16.23 -53.26 23.53
CA PRO A 199 16.41 -54.59 24.07
C PRO A 199 17.13 -54.50 25.44
N LYS A 200 16.45 -54.92 26.48
CA LYS A 200 17.07 -54.96 27.81
C LYS A 200 18.06 -56.13 27.85
N VAL A 201 19.29 -55.83 28.21
CA VAL A 201 20.34 -56.86 28.40
C VAL A 201 20.04 -57.61 29.70
N CYS A 202 19.98 -58.92 29.66
CA CYS A 202 19.80 -59.73 30.82
C CYS A 202 21.00 -59.53 31.77
N PRO A 203 20.81 -59.15 33.09
CA PRO A 203 21.91 -58.86 33.98
C PRO A 203 22.72 -60.13 34.42
N ARG A 204 22.17 -61.33 34.10
CA ARG A 204 22.78 -62.57 34.52
C ARG A 204 23.54 -63.30 33.41
N CYS A 205 23.20 -63.11 32.16
CA CYS A 205 23.84 -63.81 31.02
C CYS A 205 24.35 -62.92 29.92
N GLY A 206 24.18 -61.62 29.99
CA GLY A 206 24.69 -60.66 29.03
C GLY A 206 24.07 -60.70 27.58
N LYS A 207 23.14 -61.60 27.30
CA LYS A 207 22.53 -61.77 25.97
C LYS A 207 21.35 -60.80 25.78
N LYS A 208 21.33 -60.18 24.58
CA LYS A 208 20.28 -59.25 24.15
C LYS A 208 19.07 -60.02 23.60
N THR A 209 18.26 -60.65 24.47
CA THR A 209 17.11 -61.47 24.06
C THR A 209 15.86 -61.18 24.85
N PHE A 210 15.58 -59.90 25.13
CA PHE A 210 14.26 -59.58 25.70
C PHE A 210 13.50 -58.69 24.72
N VAL A 211 12.59 -59.32 23.93
CA VAL A 211 11.50 -58.62 23.27
C VAL A 211 10.40 -58.45 24.32
N TYR A 212 10.00 -57.25 24.64
CA TYR A 212 8.87 -56.95 25.50
C TYR A 212 7.58 -57.42 24.80
N MET A 213 7.16 -58.65 25.05
CA MET A 213 5.80 -59.05 24.72
C MET A 213 4.87 -58.53 25.84
N GLY A 214 3.83 -57.81 25.40
CA GLY A 214 2.90 -57.13 26.28
C GLY A 214 2.23 -58.07 27.31
N LYS A 215 1.52 -57.50 28.24
CA LYS A 215 0.88 -58.00 29.46
C LYS A 215 -0.01 -59.25 29.36
N GLN A 216 -0.16 -59.86 28.18
CA GLN A 216 -1.05 -61.01 27.95
C GLN A 216 -0.37 -62.41 28.11
N VAL A 217 0.97 -62.49 28.11
CA VAL A 217 1.66 -63.80 28.12
C VAL A 217 1.97 -64.31 29.54
N ILE A 218 1.69 -63.52 30.60
CA ILE A 218 1.98 -63.92 31.97
C ILE A 218 0.85 -64.76 32.64
N ARG A 219 -0.33 -64.91 31.96
CA ARG A 219 -1.42 -65.69 32.59
C ARG A 219 -1.36 -67.20 32.31
N ASP A 220 -0.61 -67.60 31.30
CA ASP A 220 -0.60 -69.03 30.94
C ASP A 220 0.59 -69.82 31.48
N ALA A 221 1.47 -69.20 32.31
CA ALA A 221 2.64 -69.86 32.88
C ALA A 221 2.43 -70.34 34.32
N THR A 222 1.19 -70.31 34.84
CA THR A 222 0.88 -70.78 36.23
C THR A 222 -0.11 -71.95 36.31
N SER A 223 -0.16 -72.76 35.23
CA SER A 223 -0.88 -74.03 35.32
C SER A 223 0.05 -75.17 34.88
N PHE A 224 0.96 -75.54 35.80
CA PHE A 224 1.52 -76.89 35.99
C PHE A 224 1.88 -77.03 37.44
#